data_473ef56b1e1e3760688f66ff724cd03b
#
_entry.id   473ef56b1e1e3760688f66ff724cd03b
#
_cell.length_a   1.000
_cell.length_b   1.000
_cell.length_c   1.000
_cell.angle_alpha   90.00
_cell.angle_beta   90.00
_cell.angle_gamma   90.00
#
_symmetry.space_group_name_H-M   'P 1'
#
loop_
_entity.id
_entity.type
_entity.pdbx_description
1 polymer ?
#
loop_
_entity_poly.entity_id
_entity_poly.type
_entity_poly.pdbx_seq_one_letter_code
_entity_poly.pdbx_strand_id
1 'polypeptide(L)'
;MLLGDMQDWKPNVASIIEYAADIYPESEVVSKLVSGQVHRTNYKEVCVRSRKLASKLVKDGYKQGDVIATLALNTFRHLEAYYGVSGMGAVVHTLNFRLHPEQAVYIINHAEDKVIFVEAPFVPILEALQENLSTVEKYIVFCDK
;
A
#
# COMPACT_ATOMS: atom_id res chain seq x y z
N MET A 1 -21.44 -33.05 -13.96
CA MET A 1 -20.22 -32.64 -13.25
C MET A 1 -20.63 -32.26 -11.83
N LEU A 2 -20.17 -33.00 -10.83
CA LEU A 2 -20.42 -32.64 -9.43
C LEU A 2 -19.61 -31.38 -9.13
N LEU A 3 -20.31 -30.28 -8.77
CA LEU A 3 -19.65 -29.11 -8.21
C LEU A 3 -19.19 -29.47 -6.80
N GLY A 4 -17.93 -29.25 -6.47
CA GLY A 4 -17.43 -29.48 -5.11
C GLY A 4 -18.10 -28.54 -4.11
N ASP A 5 -18.00 -28.87 -2.83
CA ASP A 5 -18.57 -28.04 -1.72
C ASP A 5 -17.74 -26.78 -1.42
N MET A 6 -16.97 -26.28 -2.40
CA MET A 6 -16.23 -25.02 -2.25
C MET A 6 -17.15 -23.82 -2.39
N GLN A 7 -16.94 -22.84 -1.55
CA GLN A 7 -17.65 -21.55 -1.65
C GLN A 7 -17.32 -20.87 -2.99
N ASP A 8 -18.34 -20.31 -3.65
CA ASP A 8 -18.16 -19.44 -4.80
C ASP A 8 -17.70 -18.04 -4.32
N TRP A 9 -16.47 -17.98 -3.84
CA TRP A 9 -15.83 -16.79 -3.31
C TRP A 9 -14.59 -16.43 -4.13
N LYS A 10 -14.54 -15.19 -4.60
CA LYS A 10 -13.36 -14.72 -5.35
C LYS A 10 -12.17 -14.55 -4.39
N PRO A 11 -11.00 -15.15 -4.68
CA PRO A 11 -9.78 -14.95 -3.89
C PRO A 11 -9.27 -13.53 -4.11
N ASN A 12 -9.76 -12.58 -3.30
CA ASN A 12 -9.41 -11.16 -3.35
C ASN A 12 -8.72 -10.77 -2.05
N VAL A 13 -7.58 -10.09 -2.15
CA VAL A 13 -6.81 -9.61 -0.99
C VAL A 13 -7.64 -8.68 -0.10
N ALA A 14 -8.49 -7.82 -0.70
CA ALA A 14 -9.33 -6.92 0.06
C ALA A 14 -10.33 -7.65 0.99
N SER A 15 -10.78 -8.84 0.61
CA SER A 15 -11.70 -9.64 1.43
C SER A 15 -11.09 -10.06 2.78
N ILE A 16 -9.76 -10.11 2.89
CA ILE A 16 -9.06 -10.47 4.13
C ILE A 16 -9.28 -9.40 5.18
N ILE A 17 -9.06 -8.13 4.85
CA ILE A 17 -9.25 -7.03 5.81
C ILE A 17 -10.75 -6.79 6.08
N GLU A 18 -11.62 -7.02 5.11
CA GLU A 18 -13.07 -6.95 5.29
C GLU A 18 -13.54 -8.00 6.30
N TYR A 19 -13.14 -9.26 6.11
CA TYR A 19 -13.41 -10.34 7.06
C TYR A 19 -12.88 -10.01 8.46
N ALA A 20 -11.63 -9.54 8.56
CA ALA A 20 -11.03 -9.17 9.84
C ALA A 20 -11.80 -8.03 10.53
N ALA A 21 -12.28 -7.05 9.76
CA ALA A 21 -13.06 -5.93 10.29
C ALA A 21 -14.47 -6.35 10.74
N ASP A 22 -15.06 -7.36 10.10
CA ASP A 22 -16.41 -7.84 10.45
C ASP A 22 -16.38 -8.80 11.64
N ILE A 23 -15.41 -9.70 11.71
CA ILE A 23 -15.36 -10.75 12.74
C ILE A 23 -14.53 -10.34 13.96
N TYR A 24 -13.47 -9.56 13.74
CA TYR A 24 -12.53 -9.12 14.78
C TYR A 24 -12.33 -7.59 14.79
N PRO A 25 -13.40 -6.79 14.81
CA PRO A 25 -13.31 -5.33 14.62
C PRO A 25 -12.37 -4.63 15.59
N GLU A 26 -12.36 -5.06 16.84
CA GLU A 26 -11.60 -4.43 17.93
C GLU A 26 -10.19 -5.01 18.12
N SER A 27 -9.80 -6.03 17.35
CA SER A 27 -8.44 -6.57 17.44
C SER A 27 -7.41 -5.52 17.04
N GLU A 28 -6.41 -5.32 17.90
CA GLU A 28 -5.45 -4.24 17.76
C GLU A 28 -4.44 -4.47 16.63
N VAL A 29 -4.13 -3.37 15.96
CA VAL A 29 -2.97 -3.21 15.09
C VAL A 29 -2.02 -2.21 15.75
N VAL A 30 -0.84 -2.68 16.14
CA VAL A 30 0.15 -1.88 16.86
C VAL A 30 1.33 -1.60 15.95
N SER A 31 1.69 -0.32 15.81
CA SER A 31 2.81 0.11 14.98
C SER A 31 3.80 0.96 15.77
N LYS A 32 5.08 0.63 15.63
CA LYS A 32 6.17 1.50 16.08
C LYS A 32 6.46 2.50 14.97
N LEU A 33 6.27 3.79 15.23
CA LEU A 33 6.48 4.86 14.26
C LEU A 33 7.95 5.30 14.21
N VAL A 34 8.31 6.02 13.16
CA VAL A 34 9.66 6.59 12.98
C VAL A 34 10.01 7.55 14.12
N SER A 35 9.04 8.34 14.59
CA SER A 35 9.18 9.22 15.75
C SER A 35 9.48 8.49 17.07
N GLY A 36 9.40 7.16 17.08
CA GLY A 36 9.51 6.35 18.28
C GLY A 36 8.21 6.16 19.05
N GLN A 37 7.14 6.83 18.67
CA GLN A 37 5.81 6.65 19.27
C GLN A 37 5.21 5.30 18.89
N VAL A 38 4.30 4.81 19.74
CA VAL A 38 3.50 3.61 19.45
C VAL A 38 2.10 4.05 19.06
N HIS A 39 1.73 3.77 17.83
CA HIS A 39 0.37 3.97 17.33
C HIS A 39 -0.44 2.69 17.48
N ARG A 40 -1.66 2.81 17.98
CA ARG A 40 -2.63 1.72 18.13
C ARG A 40 -3.89 2.04 17.36
N THR A 41 -4.34 1.11 16.59
CA THR A 41 -5.60 1.13 15.85
C THR A 41 -6.20 -0.28 15.85
N ASN A 42 -7.27 -0.53 15.11
CA ASN A 42 -7.91 -1.84 15.04
C ASN A 42 -8.26 -2.19 13.58
N TYR A 43 -8.68 -3.43 13.32
CA TYR A 43 -9.00 -3.87 11.97
C TYR A 43 -10.17 -3.11 11.34
N LYS A 44 -11.16 -2.70 12.12
CA LYS A 44 -12.29 -1.89 11.64
C LYS A 44 -11.80 -0.54 11.09
N GLU A 45 -10.95 0.15 11.84
CA GLU A 45 -10.39 1.43 11.41
C GLU A 45 -9.47 1.29 10.21
N VAL A 46 -8.59 0.27 10.19
CA VAL A 46 -7.73 -0.03 9.03
C VAL A 46 -8.57 -0.26 7.78
N CYS A 47 -9.64 -1.06 7.86
CA CYS A 47 -10.54 -1.32 6.73
C CYS A 47 -11.19 -0.03 6.22
N VAL A 48 -11.74 0.80 7.12
CA VAL A 48 -12.37 2.08 6.76
C VAL A 48 -11.38 3.03 6.10
N ARG A 49 -10.17 3.12 6.63
CA ARG A 49 -9.12 4.02 6.10
C ARG A 49 -8.59 3.52 4.76
N SER A 50 -8.41 2.21 4.58
CA SER A 50 -8.05 1.60 3.30
C SER A 50 -9.08 1.92 2.22
N ARG A 51 -10.39 1.81 2.52
CA ARG A 51 -11.46 2.19 1.59
C ARG A 51 -11.46 3.68 1.24
N LYS A 52 -11.15 4.55 2.21
CA LYS A 52 -11.00 6.00 1.96
C LYS A 52 -9.83 6.29 1.04
N LEU A 53 -8.70 5.60 1.24
CA LEU A 53 -7.52 5.71 0.38
C LEU A 53 -7.85 5.25 -1.05
N ALA A 54 -8.47 4.08 -1.21
CA ALA A 54 -8.93 3.58 -2.51
C ALA A 54 -9.82 4.61 -3.23
N SER A 55 -10.81 5.17 -2.51
CA SER A 55 -11.69 6.20 -3.06
C SER A 55 -10.94 7.47 -3.48
N LYS A 56 -9.90 7.86 -2.73
CA LYS A 56 -9.09 9.03 -3.08
C LYS A 56 -8.25 8.77 -4.33
N LEU A 57 -7.62 7.60 -4.43
CA LEU A 57 -6.84 7.20 -5.60
C LEU A 57 -7.70 7.16 -6.87
N VAL A 58 -8.91 6.60 -6.80
CA VAL A 58 -9.87 6.60 -7.92
C VAL A 58 -10.26 8.03 -8.31
N LYS A 59 -10.52 8.92 -7.35
CA LYS A 59 -10.80 10.33 -7.63
C LYS A 59 -9.61 11.08 -8.25
N ASP A 60 -8.39 10.67 -7.94
CA ASP A 60 -7.18 11.21 -8.52
C ASP A 60 -6.89 10.67 -9.94
N GLY A 61 -7.73 9.77 -10.46
CA GLY A 61 -7.66 9.23 -11.81
C GLY A 61 -6.99 7.88 -11.94
N TYR A 62 -6.52 7.29 -10.84
CA TYR A 62 -5.92 5.94 -10.87
C TYR A 62 -7.01 4.87 -10.99
N LYS A 63 -6.70 3.77 -11.67
CA LYS A 63 -7.66 2.73 -12.05
C LYS A 63 -7.12 1.33 -11.81
N GLN A 64 -7.99 0.36 -12.00
CA GLN A 64 -7.63 -1.06 -11.98
C GLN A 64 -6.47 -1.34 -12.96
N GLY A 65 -5.49 -2.08 -12.48
CA GLY A 65 -4.29 -2.45 -13.22
C GLY A 65 -3.13 -1.45 -13.13
N ASP A 66 -3.36 -0.21 -12.66
CA ASP A 66 -2.27 0.72 -12.38
C ASP A 66 -1.36 0.19 -11.28
N VAL A 67 -0.05 0.42 -11.40
CA VAL A 67 0.92 -0.01 -10.41
C VAL A 67 1.24 1.13 -9.46
N ILE A 68 1.11 0.86 -8.16
CA ILE A 68 1.34 1.83 -7.09
C ILE A 68 2.35 1.23 -6.11
N ALA A 69 3.51 1.86 -6.04
CA ALA A 69 4.60 1.38 -5.20
C ALA A 69 4.53 1.88 -3.75
N THR A 70 5.17 1.13 -2.87
CA THR A 70 5.42 1.52 -1.48
C THR A 70 6.89 1.35 -1.15
N LEU A 71 7.53 2.39 -0.62
CA LEU A 71 8.86 2.36 -0.02
C LEU A 71 8.69 2.75 1.45
N ALA A 72 8.26 1.80 2.26
CA ALA A 72 7.73 2.09 3.58
C ALA A 72 8.10 1.02 4.62
N LEU A 73 8.06 1.42 5.88
CA LEU A 73 8.17 0.52 7.03
C LEU A 73 6.84 -0.20 7.29
N ASN A 74 6.90 -1.30 8.05
CA ASN A 74 5.72 -2.09 8.42
C ASN A 74 4.89 -1.37 9.50
N THR A 75 4.23 -0.27 9.10
CA THR A 75 3.34 0.52 9.94
C THR A 75 1.88 0.38 9.49
N PHE A 76 0.96 0.89 10.31
CA PHE A 76 -0.48 0.91 9.96
C PHE A 76 -0.74 1.62 8.61
N ARG A 77 0.05 2.66 8.26
CA ARG A 77 -0.07 3.38 6.98
C ARG A 77 0.23 2.47 5.79
N HIS A 78 1.30 1.66 5.92
CA HIS A 78 1.65 0.69 4.87
C HIS A 78 0.57 -0.39 4.73
N LEU A 79 0.02 -0.86 5.86
CA LEU A 79 -1.09 -1.80 5.87
C LEU A 79 -2.35 -1.22 5.19
N GLU A 80 -2.69 0.04 5.50
CA GLU A 80 -3.80 0.75 4.86
C GLU A 80 -3.56 0.94 3.36
N ALA A 81 -2.33 1.28 2.95
CA ALA A 81 -1.96 1.41 1.54
C ALA A 81 -2.06 0.08 0.81
N TYR A 82 -1.57 -1.00 1.42
CA TYR A 82 -1.62 -2.35 0.84
C TYR A 82 -3.06 -2.77 0.51
N TYR A 83 -3.97 -2.65 1.48
CA TYR A 83 -5.37 -3.02 1.27
C TYR A 83 -6.14 -1.99 0.45
N GLY A 84 -5.81 -0.71 0.54
CA GLY A 84 -6.45 0.34 -0.23
C GLY A 84 -6.15 0.23 -1.72
N VAL A 85 -4.88 0.04 -2.08
CA VAL A 85 -4.44 -0.13 -3.48
C VAL A 85 -4.99 -1.42 -4.06
N SER A 86 -4.81 -2.56 -3.35
CA SER A 86 -5.33 -3.85 -3.81
C SER A 86 -6.86 -3.84 -3.91
N GLY A 87 -7.54 -3.15 -2.99
CA GLY A 87 -9.00 -3.09 -2.93
C GLY A 87 -9.65 -2.36 -4.10
N MET A 88 -8.95 -1.44 -4.75
CA MET A 88 -9.43 -0.80 -5.99
C MET A 88 -9.06 -1.59 -7.26
N GLY A 89 -8.37 -2.72 -7.12
CA GLY A 89 -7.92 -3.55 -8.23
C GLY A 89 -6.61 -3.06 -8.89
N ALA A 90 -5.92 -2.12 -8.25
CA ALA A 90 -4.57 -1.72 -8.63
C ALA A 90 -3.52 -2.72 -8.09
N VAL A 91 -2.33 -2.68 -8.63
CA VAL A 91 -1.21 -3.52 -8.21
C VAL A 91 -0.40 -2.80 -7.15
N VAL A 92 -0.25 -3.39 -5.97
CA VAL A 92 0.67 -2.88 -4.95
C VAL A 92 2.07 -3.46 -5.18
N HIS A 93 3.06 -2.58 -5.40
CA HIS A 93 4.46 -2.96 -5.62
C HIS A 93 5.29 -2.53 -4.41
N THR A 94 5.71 -3.48 -3.58
CA THR A 94 6.50 -3.19 -2.38
C THR A 94 7.99 -3.13 -2.72
N LEU A 95 8.59 -1.94 -2.57
CA LEU A 95 10.01 -1.71 -2.85
C LEU A 95 10.87 -2.03 -1.63
N ASN A 96 12.02 -2.64 -1.87
CA ASN A 96 13.01 -2.87 -0.83
C ASN A 96 14.01 -1.70 -0.77
N PHE A 97 14.04 -0.98 0.35
CA PHE A 97 14.92 0.17 0.58
C PHE A 97 16.43 -0.17 0.63
N ARG A 98 16.78 -1.47 0.62
CA ARG A 98 18.19 -1.95 0.63
C ARG A 98 18.74 -2.25 -0.76
N LEU A 99 17.96 -2.02 -1.80
CA LEU A 99 18.42 -2.23 -3.17
C LEU A 99 19.46 -1.19 -3.57
N HIS A 100 20.38 -1.59 -4.45
CA HIS A 100 21.27 -0.64 -5.10
C HIS A 100 20.45 0.35 -5.94
N PRO A 101 20.85 1.63 -6.02
CA PRO A 101 20.11 2.67 -6.77
C PRO A 101 19.71 2.26 -8.19
N GLU A 102 20.61 1.68 -8.97
CA GLU A 102 20.33 1.23 -10.34
C GLU A 102 19.28 0.13 -10.40
N GLN A 103 19.27 -0.77 -9.42
CA GLN A 103 18.24 -1.82 -9.31
C GLN A 103 16.90 -1.22 -8.97
N ALA A 104 16.86 -0.25 -8.04
CA ALA A 104 15.62 0.45 -7.68
C ALA A 104 15.02 1.18 -8.89
N VAL A 105 15.84 1.93 -9.64
CA VAL A 105 15.41 2.59 -10.89
C VAL A 105 14.87 1.58 -11.89
N TYR A 106 15.58 0.47 -12.09
CA TYR A 106 15.15 -0.57 -13.02
C TYR A 106 13.78 -1.14 -12.65
N ILE A 107 13.58 -1.58 -11.41
CA ILE A 107 12.32 -2.24 -11.01
C ILE A 107 11.14 -1.27 -11.02
N ILE A 108 11.33 -0.01 -10.61
CA ILE A 108 10.30 1.02 -10.62
C ILE A 108 9.83 1.31 -12.05
N ASN A 109 10.77 1.54 -12.97
CA ASN A 109 10.43 1.81 -14.37
C ASN A 109 9.88 0.56 -15.08
N HIS A 110 10.43 -0.63 -14.78
CA HIS A 110 9.95 -1.89 -15.37
C HIS A 110 8.53 -2.25 -14.95
N ALA A 111 8.18 -1.98 -13.70
CA ALA A 111 6.83 -2.18 -13.20
C ALA A 111 5.85 -1.08 -13.65
N GLU A 112 6.35 0.01 -14.22
CA GLU A 112 5.57 1.19 -14.60
C GLU A 112 4.86 1.82 -13.40
N ASP A 113 5.57 1.94 -12.26
CA ASP A 113 5.05 2.54 -11.04
C ASP A 113 4.61 3.99 -11.30
N LYS A 114 3.33 4.30 -11.05
CA LYS A 114 2.77 5.64 -11.22
C LYS A 114 2.82 6.49 -9.96
N VAL A 115 2.65 5.86 -8.81
CA VAL A 115 2.67 6.52 -7.50
C VAL A 115 3.62 5.77 -6.59
N ILE A 116 4.39 6.49 -5.80
CA ILE A 116 5.19 5.89 -4.72
C ILE A 116 4.73 6.47 -3.38
N PHE A 117 4.19 5.62 -2.51
CA PHE A 117 4.06 5.92 -1.08
C PHE A 117 5.41 5.72 -0.42
N VAL A 118 5.93 6.75 0.23
CA VAL A 118 7.28 6.70 0.82
C VAL A 118 7.24 7.12 2.30
N GLU A 119 7.92 6.35 3.15
CA GLU A 119 8.16 6.78 4.54
C GLU A 119 9.18 7.91 4.58
N ALA A 120 8.96 8.92 5.42
CA ALA A 120 9.78 10.14 5.46
C ALA A 120 11.31 9.91 5.47
N PRO A 121 11.89 8.94 6.22
CA PRO A 121 13.32 8.66 6.19
C PRO A 121 13.86 8.19 4.84
N PHE A 122 13.02 7.71 3.95
CA PHE A 122 13.41 7.20 2.62
C PHE A 122 13.25 8.24 1.50
N VAL A 123 12.69 9.40 1.80
CA VAL A 123 12.54 10.50 0.82
C VAL A 123 13.87 10.85 0.15
N PRO A 124 15.02 11.00 0.86
CA PRO A 124 16.28 11.32 0.22
C PRO A 124 16.74 10.28 -0.82
N ILE A 125 16.34 9.01 -0.65
CA ILE A 125 16.64 7.95 -1.65
C ILE A 125 15.91 8.28 -2.96
N LEU A 126 14.62 8.60 -2.89
CA LEU A 126 13.82 8.92 -4.09
C LEU A 126 14.23 10.26 -4.72
N GLU A 127 14.59 11.26 -3.93
CA GLU A 127 15.12 12.53 -4.43
C GLU A 127 16.38 12.34 -5.27
N ALA A 128 17.27 11.42 -4.85
CA ALA A 128 18.48 11.10 -5.60
C ALA A 128 18.21 10.32 -6.91
N LEU A 129 17.06 9.66 -7.02
CA LEU A 129 16.70 8.81 -8.16
C LEU A 129 15.68 9.45 -9.11
N GLN A 130 14.99 10.52 -8.70
CA GLN A 130 13.79 11.05 -9.36
C GLN A 130 13.99 11.38 -10.84
N GLU A 131 15.17 11.88 -11.23
CA GLU A 131 15.47 12.20 -12.63
C GLU A 131 15.47 10.97 -13.55
N ASN A 132 15.67 9.78 -12.97
CA ASN A 132 15.70 8.52 -13.70
C ASN A 132 14.39 7.71 -13.57
N LEU A 133 13.40 8.22 -12.82
CA LEU A 133 12.10 7.57 -12.61
C LEU A 133 11.06 8.11 -13.60
N SER A 134 11.08 7.56 -14.82
CA SER A 134 10.31 8.09 -15.94
C SER A 134 8.81 7.84 -15.88
N THR A 135 8.35 6.89 -15.07
CA THR A 135 6.94 6.49 -14.98
C THR A 135 6.20 7.09 -13.79
N VAL A 136 6.95 7.59 -12.81
CA VAL A 136 6.39 8.06 -11.53
C VAL A 136 5.79 9.46 -11.69
N GLU A 137 4.48 9.55 -11.48
CA GLU A 137 3.71 10.78 -11.60
C GLU A 137 3.58 11.52 -10.25
N LYS A 138 3.66 10.77 -9.13
CA LYS A 138 3.35 11.32 -7.80
C LYS A 138 4.06 10.58 -6.67
N TYR A 139 4.53 11.35 -5.69
CA TYR A 139 5.04 10.85 -4.43
C TYR A 139 4.12 11.24 -3.28
N ILE A 140 3.82 10.30 -2.39
CA ILE A 140 2.99 10.51 -1.20
C ILE A 140 3.80 10.12 0.03
N VAL A 141 4.11 11.12 0.86
CA VAL A 141 4.99 10.91 2.02
C VAL A 141 4.18 10.51 3.25
N PHE A 142 4.56 9.41 3.87
CA PHE A 142 4.11 9.04 5.20
C PHE A 142 4.98 9.76 6.23
N CYS A 143 4.37 10.66 6.99
CA CYS A 143 5.07 11.41 8.04
C CYS A 143 4.30 11.33 9.35
N ASP A 144 5.05 11.34 10.45
CA ASP A 144 4.51 11.49 11.79
C ASP A 144 4.29 12.99 12.05
N LYS A 145 3.16 13.30 12.69
CA LYS A 145 2.86 14.69 13.11
C LYS A 145 3.53 15.01 14.43
#